data_287bd3630cac1eeb2086964e772e65a9
#
_entry.id   287bd3630cac1eeb2086964e772e65a9
#
_cell.length_a   1.000
_cell.length_b   1.000
_cell.length_c   1.000
_cell.angle_alpha   90.00
_cell.angle_beta   90.00
_cell.angle_gamma   90.00
#
_symmetry.space_group_name_H-M   'P 1'
#
loop_
_entity.id
_entity.type
_entity.pdbx_description
1 polymer ?
#
loop_
_entity_poly.entity_id
_entity_poly.type
_entity_poly.pdbx_seq_one_letter_code
_entity_poly.pdbx_strand_id
1 'polypeptide(L)'
;MDHPEYFHDLLDFCFKTELNIAHKAAWILEIVCEEQLELLLPHLDWFFEDIPNVKKDQAVRPLSKICLMLAKKFYKKKDPKVVMALSNKHKEIMAECCFDWLITDQKVACEAYSMHVLYLLGSEIDWIHPELKTIIEQNIHQKSSGYRAQGRKIIGRMMKDKLIEK
;
A
#
# COMPACT_ATOMS: atom_id res chain seq x y z
N MET A 1 14.84 -17.20 0.55
CA MET A 1 14.21 -17.90 1.69
C MET A 1 14.38 -19.39 1.41
N ASP A 2 15.06 -20.11 2.28
CA ASP A 2 15.40 -21.52 2.03
C ASP A 2 14.21 -22.47 2.28
N HIS A 3 13.12 -21.95 2.89
CA HIS A 3 11.93 -22.66 3.31
C HIS A 3 10.66 -21.91 2.90
N PRO A 4 10.23 -21.97 1.64
CA PRO A 4 9.04 -21.27 1.15
C PRO A 4 7.74 -21.73 1.83
N GLU A 5 7.69 -22.93 2.39
CA GLU A 5 6.56 -23.45 3.16
C GLU A 5 6.25 -22.61 4.42
N TYR A 6 7.25 -21.97 5.01
CA TYR A 6 7.04 -21.10 6.17
C TYR A 6 6.43 -19.73 5.82
N PHE A 7 6.32 -19.40 4.53
CA PHE A 7 5.70 -18.15 4.11
C PHE A 7 4.20 -18.10 4.45
N HIS A 8 3.52 -19.23 4.33
CA HIS A 8 2.12 -19.35 4.74
C HIS A 8 1.94 -19.07 6.23
N ASP A 9 2.79 -19.65 7.09
CA ASP A 9 2.74 -19.42 8.54
C ASP A 9 3.05 -17.97 8.89
N LEU A 10 3.98 -17.34 8.18
CA LEU A 10 4.30 -15.93 8.35
C LEU A 10 3.10 -15.03 8.06
N LEU A 11 2.35 -15.29 6.99
CA LEU A 11 1.11 -14.58 6.68
C LEU A 11 0.07 -14.77 7.78
N ASP A 12 -0.14 -16.01 8.21
CA ASP A 12 -1.07 -16.34 9.28
C ASP A 12 -0.77 -15.55 10.56
N PHE A 13 0.50 -15.47 10.97
CA PHE A 13 0.92 -14.66 12.11
C PHE A 13 0.74 -13.15 11.91
N CYS A 14 0.86 -12.65 10.67
CA CYS A 14 0.63 -11.23 10.38
C CYS A 14 -0.83 -10.83 10.63
N PHE A 15 -1.77 -11.69 10.31
CA PHE A 15 -3.19 -11.40 10.32
C PHE A 15 -3.91 -11.84 11.62
N LYS A 16 -3.31 -12.69 12.43
CA LYS A 16 -3.75 -13.00 13.80
C LYS A 16 -3.50 -11.79 14.72
N THR A 17 -4.34 -10.76 14.58
CA THR A 17 -4.15 -9.44 15.21
C THR A 17 -4.21 -9.43 16.73
N GLU A 18 -4.78 -10.44 17.36
CA GLU A 18 -4.79 -10.68 18.79
C GLU A 18 -3.42 -11.06 19.36
N LEU A 19 -2.52 -11.58 18.53
CA LEU A 19 -1.18 -11.92 18.97
C LEU A 19 -0.30 -10.66 19.05
N ASN A 20 0.42 -10.53 20.16
CA ASN A 20 1.38 -9.44 20.36
C ASN A 20 2.55 -9.47 19.36
N ILE A 21 2.68 -10.56 18.59
CA ILE A 21 3.74 -10.75 17.58
C ILE A 21 3.33 -10.34 16.18
N ALA A 22 2.04 -10.07 15.90
CA ALA A 22 1.53 -9.77 14.56
C ALA A 22 2.30 -8.63 13.86
N HIS A 23 2.64 -7.55 14.58
CA HIS A 23 3.42 -6.45 14.04
C HIS A 23 4.87 -6.86 13.69
N LYS A 24 5.48 -7.79 14.45
CA LYS A 24 6.82 -8.33 14.13
C LYS A 24 6.76 -9.22 12.90
N ALA A 25 5.73 -10.05 12.79
CA ALA A 25 5.49 -10.86 11.60
C ALA A 25 5.29 -9.98 10.36
N ALA A 26 4.54 -8.89 10.45
CA ALA A 26 4.37 -7.93 9.35
C ALA A 26 5.70 -7.29 8.92
N TRP A 27 6.61 -6.98 9.86
CA TRP A 27 7.95 -6.48 9.54
C TRP A 27 8.80 -7.52 8.83
N ILE A 28 8.76 -8.78 9.28
CA ILE A 28 9.47 -9.87 8.62
C ILE A 28 8.90 -10.08 7.22
N LEU A 29 7.58 -10.05 7.05
CA LEU A 29 6.92 -10.14 5.75
C LEU A 29 7.37 -9.03 4.80
N GLU A 30 7.49 -7.78 5.29
CA GLU A 30 8.03 -6.66 4.52
C GLU A 30 9.43 -6.97 4.00
N ILE A 31 10.34 -7.44 4.87
CA ILE A 31 11.73 -7.77 4.52
C ILE A 31 11.79 -8.89 3.49
N VAL A 32 11.01 -9.96 3.70
CA VAL A 32 10.94 -11.08 2.75
C VAL A 32 10.42 -10.61 1.40
N CYS A 33 9.37 -9.78 1.37
CA CYS A 33 8.84 -9.22 0.13
C CYS A 33 9.78 -8.21 -0.56
N GLU A 34 10.66 -7.52 0.17
CA GLU A 34 11.68 -6.67 -0.45
C GLU A 34 12.68 -7.48 -1.28
N GLU A 35 13.04 -8.65 -0.81
CA GLU A 35 13.98 -9.53 -1.49
C GLU A 35 13.31 -10.46 -2.50
N GLN A 36 12.18 -11.05 -2.16
CA GLN A 36 11.49 -12.09 -2.93
C GLN A 36 9.98 -11.87 -2.96
N LEU A 37 9.53 -10.79 -3.64
CA LEU A 37 8.10 -10.44 -3.72
C LEU A 37 7.26 -11.55 -4.36
N GLU A 38 7.86 -12.39 -5.21
CA GLU A 38 7.17 -13.49 -5.87
C GLU A 38 6.59 -14.53 -4.89
N LEU A 39 7.13 -14.63 -3.67
CA LEU A 39 6.57 -15.53 -2.64
C LEU A 39 5.17 -15.12 -2.19
N LEU A 40 4.84 -13.83 -2.29
CA LEU A 40 3.51 -13.31 -1.95
C LEU A 40 2.48 -13.58 -3.05
N LEU A 41 2.88 -13.68 -4.32
CA LEU A 41 1.95 -13.71 -5.45
C LEU A 41 0.91 -14.84 -5.39
N PRO A 42 1.23 -16.06 -4.97
CA PRO A 42 0.22 -17.12 -4.80
C PRO A 42 -0.77 -16.87 -3.66
N HIS A 43 -0.49 -15.91 -2.79
CA HIS A 43 -1.27 -15.63 -1.57
C HIS A 43 -1.98 -14.26 -1.63
N LEU A 44 -2.07 -13.62 -2.79
CA LEU A 44 -2.65 -12.29 -2.92
C LEU A 44 -4.12 -12.24 -2.52
N ASP A 45 -4.91 -13.25 -2.85
CA ASP A 45 -6.32 -13.33 -2.44
C ASP A 45 -6.44 -13.26 -0.92
N TRP A 46 -5.70 -14.09 -0.20
CA TRP A 46 -5.67 -14.07 1.26
C TRP A 46 -5.13 -12.75 1.82
N PHE A 47 -4.01 -12.26 1.28
CA PHE A 47 -3.41 -11.00 1.73
C PHE A 47 -4.40 -9.82 1.64
N PHE A 48 -5.12 -9.70 0.51
CA PHE A 48 -6.09 -8.62 0.33
C PHE A 48 -7.43 -8.86 1.04
N GLU A 49 -7.78 -10.08 1.38
CA GLU A 49 -8.95 -10.38 2.22
C GLU A 49 -8.74 -9.90 3.67
N ASP A 50 -7.53 -10.07 4.20
CA ASP A 50 -7.23 -9.80 5.60
C ASP A 50 -6.67 -8.40 5.88
N ILE A 51 -6.01 -7.78 4.92
CA ILE A 51 -5.36 -6.46 5.12
C ILE A 51 -6.33 -5.36 5.60
N PRO A 52 -7.62 -5.29 5.20
CA PRO A 52 -8.56 -4.30 5.70
C PRO A 52 -8.85 -4.42 7.21
N ASN A 53 -8.62 -5.60 7.78
CA ASN A 53 -8.87 -5.89 9.19
C ASN A 53 -7.72 -5.44 10.11
N VAL A 54 -6.54 -5.15 9.56
CA VAL A 54 -5.37 -4.72 10.33
C VAL A 54 -5.48 -3.25 10.69
N LYS A 55 -5.66 -2.96 11.99
CA LYS A 55 -5.83 -1.58 12.50
C LYS A 55 -4.63 -1.05 13.29
N LYS A 56 -3.73 -1.92 13.76
CA LYS A 56 -2.56 -1.50 14.54
C LYS A 56 -1.52 -0.84 13.64
N ASP A 57 -1.25 0.44 13.87
CA ASP A 57 -0.28 1.27 13.15
C ASP A 57 1.07 0.57 12.88
N GLN A 58 1.59 -0.16 13.87
CA GLN A 58 2.86 -0.88 13.75
C GLN A 58 2.84 -2.00 12.68
N ALA A 59 1.67 -2.58 12.40
CA ALA A 59 1.51 -3.59 11.34
C ALA A 59 1.08 -2.95 10.01
N VAL A 60 0.30 -1.86 10.06
CA VAL A 60 -0.16 -1.14 8.88
C VAL A 60 1.01 -0.60 8.04
N ARG A 61 2.04 -0.04 8.69
CA ARG A 61 3.20 0.52 7.96
C ARG A 61 3.91 -0.50 7.05
N PRO A 62 4.31 -1.68 7.50
CA PRO A 62 4.93 -2.69 6.62
C PRO A 62 3.98 -3.16 5.52
N LEU A 63 2.69 -3.33 5.82
CA LEU A 63 1.70 -3.76 4.82
C LEU A 63 1.50 -2.68 3.74
N SER A 64 1.45 -1.41 4.10
CA SER A 64 1.38 -0.31 3.12
C SER A 64 2.62 -0.24 2.22
N LYS A 65 3.79 -0.61 2.73
CA LYS A 65 5.01 -0.70 1.92
C LYS A 65 4.96 -1.89 0.95
N ILE A 66 4.40 -3.02 1.36
CA ILE A 66 4.18 -4.17 0.47
C ILE A 66 3.22 -3.80 -0.66
N CYS A 67 2.11 -3.10 -0.36
CA CYS A 67 1.23 -2.55 -1.39
C CYS A 67 1.97 -1.65 -2.38
N LEU A 68 2.87 -0.79 -1.89
CA LEU A 68 3.69 0.06 -2.76
C LEU A 68 4.67 -0.75 -3.62
N MET A 69 5.24 -1.85 -3.11
CA MET A 69 6.11 -2.73 -3.90
C MET A 69 5.33 -3.40 -5.03
N LEU A 70 4.14 -3.94 -4.75
CA LEU A 70 3.24 -4.53 -5.74
C LEU A 70 2.86 -3.50 -6.82
N ALA A 71 2.40 -2.31 -6.41
CA ALA A 71 2.02 -1.25 -7.34
C ALA A 71 3.20 -0.79 -8.22
N LYS A 72 4.40 -0.63 -7.65
CA LYS A 72 5.60 -0.28 -8.44
C LYS A 72 5.99 -1.38 -9.43
N LYS A 73 5.94 -2.64 -9.02
CA LYS A 73 6.24 -3.77 -9.92
C LYS A 73 5.22 -3.84 -11.06
N PHE A 74 3.92 -3.61 -10.77
CA PHE A 74 2.86 -3.60 -11.77
C PHE A 74 2.98 -2.41 -12.73
N TYR A 75 2.95 -1.17 -12.22
CA TYR A 75 2.82 0.04 -13.05
C TYR A 75 4.13 0.57 -13.63
N LYS A 76 5.24 0.43 -12.89
CA LYS A 76 6.54 1.00 -13.33
C LYS A 76 7.45 -0.02 -13.98
N LYS A 77 7.56 -1.21 -13.40
CA LYS A 77 8.44 -2.26 -13.93
C LYS A 77 7.73 -3.18 -14.92
N LYS A 78 6.39 -3.21 -14.89
CA LYS A 78 5.55 -4.10 -15.71
C LYS A 78 6.00 -5.56 -15.61
N ASP A 79 6.31 -5.98 -14.37
CA ASP A 79 6.76 -7.34 -14.08
C ASP A 79 5.66 -8.35 -14.47
N PRO A 80 5.92 -9.27 -15.43
CA PRO A 80 4.88 -10.15 -15.96
C PRO A 80 4.21 -11.01 -14.90
N LYS A 81 4.97 -11.46 -13.89
CA LYS A 81 4.42 -12.29 -12.80
C LYS A 81 3.42 -11.50 -11.96
N VAL A 82 3.77 -10.24 -11.62
CA VAL A 82 2.89 -9.37 -10.83
C VAL A 82 1.68 -8.92 -11.67
N VAL A 83 1.88 -8.62 -12.97
CA VAL A 83 0.77 -8.25 -13.86
C VAL A 83 -0.25 -9.38 -13.99
N MET A 84 0.19 -10.64 -14.04
CA MET A 84 -0.70 -11.79 -14.09
C MET A 84 -1.42 -12.07 -12.76
N ALA A 85 -0.76 -11.84 -11.63
CA ALA A 85 -1.27 -12.20 -10.31
C ALA A 85 -2.16 -11.12 -9.67
N LEU A 86 -1.88 -9.83 -9.92
CA LEU A 86 -2.58 -8.72 -9.28
C LEU A 86 -3.88 -8.38 -10.04
N SER A 87 -5.01 -8.90 -9.56
CA SER A 87 -6.35 -8.71 -10.15
C SER A 87 -6.92 -7.30 -9.90
N ASN A 88 -7.97 -6.95 -10.63
CA ASN A 88 -8.70 -5.68 -10.39
C ASN A 88 -9.30 -5.63 -8.99
N LYS A 89 -9.84 -6.75 -8.49
CA LYS A 89 -10.33 -6.84 -7.10
C LYS A 89 -9.25 -6.50 -6.08
N HIS A 90 -8.03 -7.01 -6.27
CA HIS A 90 -6.89 -6.68 -5.40
C HIS A 90 -6.56 -5.18 -5.44
N LYS A 91 -6.60 -4.56 -6.64
CA LYS A 91 -6.33 -3.13 -6.80
C LYS A 91 -7.40 -2.26 -6.14
N GLU A 92 -8.66 -2.65 -6.21
CA GLU A 92 -9.77 -1.97 -5.52
C GLU A 92 -9.58 -2.00 -3.99
N ILE A 93 -9.37 -3.19 -3.42
CA ILE A 93 -9.10 -3.33 -1.97
C ILE A 93 -7.85 -2.54 -1.56
N MET A 94 -6.80 -2.59 -2.36
CA MET A 94 -5.58 -1.81 -2.13
C MET A 94 -5.87 -0.30 -2.09
N ALA A 95 -6.72 0.21 -3.00
CA ALA A 95 -7.12 1.62 -3.02
C ALA A 95 -7.91 1.99 -1.77
N GLU A 96 -8.92 1.21 -1.40
CA GLU A 96 -9.73 1.41 -0.21
C GLU A 96 -8.86 1.45 1.06
N CYS A 97 -7.99 0.47 1.26
CA CYS A 97 -7.07 0.45 2.39
C CYS A 97 -6.15 1.69 2.41
N CYS A 98 -5.61 2.09 1.26
CA CYS A 98 -4.75 3.27 1.19
C CYS A 98 -5.49 4.57 1.51
N PHE A 99 -6.74 4.72 1.10
CA PHE A 99 -7.56 5.86 1.50
C PHE A 99 -7.88 5.83 2.98
N ASP A 100 -8.28 4.69 3.54
CA ASP A 100 -8.50 4.53 4.98
C ASP A 100 -7.28 4.92 5.80
N TRP A 101 -6.09 4.53 5.35
CA TRP A 101 -4.84 4.89 6.03
C TRP A 101 -4.47 6.37 5.89
N LEU A 102 -4.96 7.08 4.88
CA LEU A 102 -4.74 8.53 4.74
C LEU A 102 -5.67 9.35 5.63
N ILE A 103 -6.90 8.88 5.86
CA ILE A 103 -7.89 9.59 6.68
C ILE A 103 -7.84 9.22 8.16
N THR A 104 -7.21 8.10 8.50
CA THR A 104 -6.94 7.70 9.89
C THR A 104 -5.60 8.24 10.38
N ASP A 105 -5.36 8.20 11.71
CA ASP A 105 -4.09 8.69 12.29
C ASP A 105 -3.01 7.62 12.20
N GLN A 106 -2.31 7.58 11.06
CA GLN A 106 -1.22 6.65 10.78
C GLN A 106 0.14 7.35 10.82
N LYS A 107 1.23 6.55 10.89
CA LYS A 107 2.59 7.08 10.76
C LYS A 107 2.84 7.67 9.38
N VAL A 108 3.63 8.74 9.34
CA VAL A 108 4.00 9.49 8.12
C VAL A 108 4.49 8.58 6.98
N ALA A 109 5.21 7.52 7.30
CA ALA A 109 5.69 6.58 6.28
C ALA A 109 4.54 5.82 5.62
N CYS A 110 3.54 5.38 6.40
CA CYS A 110 2.34 4.73 5.87
C CYS A 110 1.57 5.69 4.96
N GLU A 111 1.33 6.92 5.41
CA GLU A 111 0.66 7.96 4.61
C GLU A 111 1.39 8.23 3.29
N ALA A 112 2.73 8.31 3.34
CA ALA A 112 3.56 8.53 2.15
C ALA A 112 3.49 7.35 1.16
N TYR A 113 3.48 6.11 1.67
CA TYR A 113 3.32 4.92 0.84
C TYR A 113 1.93 4.88 0.20
N SER A 114 0.87 5.14 0.98
CA SER A 114 -0.51 5.19 0.51
C SER A 114 -0.72 6.21 -0.60
N MET A 115 -0.23 7.45 -0.42
CA MET A 115 -0.29 8.47 -1.49
C MET A 115 0.37 7.99 -2.78
N HIS A 116 1.49 7.28 -2.67
CA HIS A 116 2.22 6.81 -3.84
C HIS A 116 1.51 5.64 -4.52
N VAL A 117 0.91 4.73 -3.75
CA VAL A 117 0.08 3.63 -4.27
C VAL A 117 -1.11 4.22 -5.04
N LEU A 118 -1.86 5.13 -4.42
CA LEU A 118 -3.02 5.77 -5.04
C LEU A 118 -2.66 6.57 -6.30
N TYR A 119 -1.52 7.27 -6.30
CA TYR A 119 -1.02 7.91 -7.52
C TYR A 119 -0.79 6.90 -8.67
N LEU A 120 -0.29 5.69 -8.36
CA LEU A 120 -0.08 4.66 -9.38
C LEU A 120 -1.39 4.02 -9.84
N LEU A 121 -2.28 3.66 -8.90
CA LEU A 121 -3.58 3.07 -9.19
C LEU A 121 -4.49 4.00 -10.01
N GLY A 122 -4.45 5.30 -9.73
CA GLY A 122 -5.24 6.30 -10.43
C GLY A 122 -4.90 6.47 -11.92
N SER A 123 -3.80 5.86 -12.40
CA SER A 123 -3.54 5.78 -13.85
C SER A 123 -4.48 4.80 -14.58
N GLU A 124 -5.22 3.99 -13.85
CA GLU A 124 -6.15 2.98 -14.36
C GLU A 124 -7.56 3.16 -13.80
N ILE A 125 -7.70 3.76 -12.62
CA ILE A 125 -8.97 3.94 -11.91
C ILE A 125 -9.24 5.44 -11.77
N ASP A 126 -10.07 5.99 -12.63
CA ASP A 126 -10.24 7.44 -12.87
C ASP A 126 -10.63 8.27 -11.64
N TRP A 127 -11.41 7.72 -10.71
CA TRP A 127 -11.88 8.46 -9.53
C TRP A 127 -10.79 8.66 -8.47
N ILE A 128 -9.69 7.89 -8.50
CA ILE A 128 -8.66 7.93 -7.47
C ILE A 128 -7.90 9.26 -7.43
N HIS A 129 -7.49 9.81 -8.58
CA HIS A 129 -6.70 11.03 -8.59
C HIS A 129 -7.44 12.26 -8.06
N PRO A 130 -8.71 12.54 -8.45
CA PRO A 130 -9.49 13.65 -7.88
C PRO A 130 -9.69 13.50 -6.37
N GLU A 131 -10.02 12.30 -5.89
CA GLU A 131 -10.22 12.02 -4.47
C GLU A 131 -8.92 12.18 -3.67
N LEU A 132 -7.80 11.65 -4.18
CA LEU A 132 -6.49 11.80 -3.56
C LEU A 132 -6.08 13.27 -3.44
N LYS A 133 -6.32 14.10 -4.47
CA LYS A 133 -6.08 15.55 -4.42
C LYS A 133 -6.90 16.18 -3.30
N THR A 134 -8.19 15.90 -3.24
CA THR A 134 -9.11 16.44 -2.23
C THR A 134 -8.64 16.12 -0.81
N ILE A 135 -8.34 14.86 -0.54
CA ILE A 135 -7.88 14.42 0.79
C ILE A 135 -6.54 15.08 1.17
N ILE A 136 -5.58 15.16 0.24
CA ILE A 136 -4.30 15.82 0.53
C ILE A 136 -4.51 17.30 0.84
N GLU A 137 -5.29 18.04 0.04
CA GLU A 137 -5.54 19.46 0.21
C GLU A 137 -6.27 19.78 1.53
N GLN A 138 -7.26 18.97 1.90
CA GLN A 138 -7.98 19.13 3.17
C GLN A 138 -7.08 18.93 4.40
N ASN A 139 -6.12 18.00 4.32
CA ASN A 139 -5.30 17.61 5.46
C ASN A 139 -3.94 18.32 5.53
N ILE A 140 -3.50 18.99 4.47
CA ILE A 140 -2.13 19.52 4.33
C ILE A 140 -1.73 20.49 5.44
N HIS A 141 -2.68 21.22 6.02
CA HIS A 141 -2.41 22.20 7.07
C HIS A 141 -2.32 21.60 8.48
N GLN A 142 -2.94 20.45 8.70
CA GLN A 142 -3.04 19.81 10.02
C GLN A 142 -2.02 18.68 10.23
N LYS A 143 -1.55 18.07 9.13
CA LYS A 143 -0.63 16.93 9.16
C LYS A 143 0.84 17.36 9.25
N SER A 144 1.70 16.41 9.49
CA SER A 144 3.16 16.57 9.67
C SER A 144 3.86 17.20 8.46
N SER A 145 5.09 17.73 8.69
CA SER A 145 5.93 18.23 7.60
C SER A 145 6.23 17.17 6.52
N GLY A 146 6.40 15.91 6.92
CA GLY A 146 6.60 14.79 6.00
C GLY A 146 5.38 14.51 5.13
N TYR A 147 4.17 14.52 5.70
CA TYR A 147 2.92 14.44 4.95
C TYR A 147 2.82 15.58 3.92
N ARG A 148 3.04 16.83 4.37
CA ARG A 148 2.98 18.01 3.49
C ARG A 148 3.97 17.93 2.33
N ALA A 149 5.21 17.50 2.60
CA ALA A 149 6.23 17.36 1.57
C ALA A 149 5.83 16.30 0.52
N GLN A 150 5.36 15.14 0.98
CA GLN A 150 4.92 14.07 0.09
C GLN A 150 3.65 14.45 -0.67
N GLY A 151 2.66 15.06 -0.02
CA GLY A 151 1.42 15.50 -0.65
C GLY A 151 1.68 16.50 -1.78
N ARG A 152 2.50 17.54 -1.54
CA ARG A 152 2.90 18.51 -2.59
C ARG A 152 3.60 17.83 -3.76
N LYS A 153 4.46 16.86 -3.49
CA LYS A 153 5.16 16.10 -4.53
C LYS A 153 4.21 15.27 -5.38
N ILE A 154 3.21 14.63 -4.77
CA ILE A 154 2.21 13.82 -5.48
C ILE A 154 1.29 14.72 -6.32
N ILE A 155 0.74 15.79 -5.74
CA ILE A 155 -0.09 16.76 -6.47
C ILE A 155 0.70 17.35 -7.66
N GLY A 156 1.95 17.78 -7.44
CA GLY A 156 2.79 18.30 -8.50
C GLY A 156 3.06 17.32 -9.65
N ARG A 157 3.16 16.02 -9.34
CA ARG A 157 3.26 14.96 -10.37
C ARG A 157 1.95 14.80 -11.13
N MET A 158 0.81 14.69 -10.43
CA MET A 158 -0.50 14.56 -11.08
C MET A 158 -0.79 15.74 -12.01
N MET A 159 -0.45 16.98 -11.62
CA MET A 159 -0.57 18.16 -12.48
C MET A 159 0.34 18.09 -13.70
N LYS A 160 1.61 17.69 -13.51
CA LYS A 160 2.57 17.55 -14.61
C LYS A 160 2.12 16.51 -15.63
N ASP A 161 1.57 15.40 -15.15
CA ASP A 161 1.10 14.28 -15.96
C ASP A 161 -0.32 14.52 -16.51
N LYS A 162 -0.92 15.71 -16.24
CA LYS A 162 -2.29 16.12 -16.64
C LYS A 162 -3.40 15.18 -16.15
N LEU A 163 -3.22 14.61 -14.99
CA LEU A 163 -4.15 13.67 -14.37
C LEU A 163 -5.22 14.38 -13.51
N ILE A 164 -4.98 15.66 -13.17
CA ILE A 164 -5.89 16.55 -12.43
C ILE A 164 -5.78 17.97 -12.98
N GLU A 165 -6.84 18.76 -12.80
CA GLU A 165 -6.83 20.19 -13.10
C GLU A 165 -6.07 21.00 -12.02
N LYS A 166 -5.64 22.24 -12.41
CA LYS A 166 -4.91 23.15 -11.52
C LYS A 166 -5.80 23.66 -10.39
#